data_8463e9b52a88e1728cb4c777c853526a
#
_entry.id   8463e9b52a88e1728cb4c777c853526a
#
_cell.length_a   1.000
_cell.length_b   1.000
_cell.length_c   1.000
_cell.angle_alpha   90.00
_cell.angle_beta   90.00
_cell.angle_gamma   90.00
#
_symmetry.space_group_name_H-M   'P 1'
#
loop_
_entity.id
_entity.type
_entity.pdbx_description
1 polymer ?
#
loop_
_entity_poly.entity_id
_entity_poly.type
_entity_poly.pdbx_seq_one_letter_code
_entity_poly.pdbx_strand_id
1 'polypeptide(L)'
;GIRKALRHAWPGTRVQRCLFHICLNIGAILGTNPRHEASRQLLRLAKDLARVHDGDAMAAWLGAYTAWETRHKDFLEQKSVWADGSENDLHQRLVKARDTMRRRIRERTMFTFMDPELGTATPVPTTNNAIESQNARIRAMLRNHRGLCLLRRIKAVCWWCHQHTAHPENPAWLATHAWRDEQIEHLYRQAWERSDEGRQQVFGVPARYGTGIDWNEFHTNIPWKDTD
;
A
#
# COMPACT_ATOMS: atom_id res chain seq x y z
N GLY A 1 -8.70 5.52 -1.32
CA GLY A 1 -7.32 5.07 -1.19
C GLY A 1 -6.75 4.54 -2.51
N ILE A 2 -5.48 4.14 -2.53
CA ILE A 2 -4.71 3.72 -3.72
C ILE A 2 -5.46 2.74 -4.64
N ARG A 3 -6.15 1.73 -4.09
CA ARG A 3 -6.92 0.76 -4.91
C ARG A 3 -8.08 1.40 -5.68
N LYS A 4 -8.74 2.40 -5.12
CA LYS A 4 -9.82 3.13 -5.82
C LYS A 4 -9.21 3.94 -6.96
N ALA A 5 -8.10 4.61 -6.71
CA ALA A 5 -7.36 5.37 -7.72
C ALA A 5 -6.85 4.46 -8.85
N LEU A 6 -6.24 3.32 -8.52
CA LEU A 6 -5.77 2.34 -9.51
C LEU A 6 -6.91 1.84 -10.39
N ARG A 7 -8.05 1.44 -9.82
CA ARG A 7 -9.19 0.98 -10.61
C ARG A 7 -9.78 2.07 -11.51
N HIS A 8 -9.69 3.32 -11.07
CA HIS A 8 -10.18 4.45 -11.87
C HIS A 8 -9.24 4.76 -13.03
N ALA A 9 -7.93 4.86 -12.75
CA ALA A 9 -6.93 5.25 -13.74
C ALA A 9 -6.53 4.08 -14.67
N TRP A 10 -6.50 2.85 -14.15
CA TRP A 10 -6.08 1.64 -14.87
C TRP A 10 -6.97 0.45 -14.51
N PRO A 11 -8.18 0.36 -15.07
CA PRO A 11 -9.18 -0.66 -14.68
C PRO A 11 -8.73 -2.10 -14.92
N GLY A 12 -7.85 -2.33 -15.92
CA GLY A 12 -7.25 -3.64 -16.22
C GLY A 12 -6.05 -4.04 -15.36
N THR A 13 -5.61 -3.17 -14.45
CA THR A 13 -4.41 -3.44 -13.66
C THR A 13 -4.63 -4.55 -12.63
N ARG A 14 -3.79 -5.57 -12.68
CA ARG A 14 -3.70 -6.63 -11.67
C ARG A 14 -2.98 -6.11 -10.44
N VAL A 15 -3.41 -6.52 -9.26
CA VAL A 15 -2.85 -6.05 -7.98
C VAL A 15 -2.31 -7.23 -7.20
N GLN A 16 -1.00 -7.28 -7.01
CA GLN A 16 -0.35 -8.17 -6.05
C GLN A 16 -0.29 -7.48 -4.68
N ARG A 17 -0.76 -8.18 -3.65
CA ARG A 17 -0.54 -7.75 -2.26
C ARG A 17 0.77 -8.32 -1.75
N CYS A 18 1.54 -7.49 -1.09
CA CYS A 18 2.77 -7.93 -0.43
C CYS A 18 2.44 -9.01 0.62
N LEU A 19 2.96 -10.22 0.43
CA LEU A 19 2.70 -11.35 1.33
C LEU A 19 3.28 -11.08 2.73
N PHE A 20 4.42 -10.40 2.81
CA PHE A 20 4.99 -9.98 4.08
C PHE A 20 4.05 -9.08 4.89
N HIS A 21 3.42 -8.08 4.25
CA HIS A 21 2.46 -7.21 4.93
C HIS A 21 1.16 -7.92 5.31
N ILE A 22 0.75 -8.95 4.57
CA ILE A 22 -0.38 -9.79 4.98
C ILE A 22 -0.02 -10.49 6.29
N CYS A 23 1.16 -11.10 6.36
CA CYS A 23 1.66 -11.75 7.58
C CYS A 23 1.73 -10.77 8.76
N LEU A 24 2.32 -9.59 8.57
CA LEU A 24 2.39 -8.54 9.60
C LEU A 24 1.02 -8.12 10.09
N ASN A 25 0.05 -7.92 9.19
CA ASN A 25 -1.31 -7.53 9.55
C ASN A 25 -2.02 -8.61 10.38
N ILE A 26 -1.87 -9.87 10.01
CA ILE A 26 -2.42 -10.99 10.80
C ILE A 26 -1.75 -11.05 12.18
N GLY A 27 -0.43 -10.87 12.22
CA GLY A 27 0.32 -10.79 13.49
C GLY A 27 -0.12 -9.62 14.36
N ALA A 28 -0.37 -8.45 13.77
CA ALA A 28 -0.88 -7.28 14.51
C ALA A 28 -2.30 -7.51 15.08
N ILE A 29 -3.16 -8.23 14.34
CA ILE A 29 -4.51 -8.56 14.80
C ILE A 29 -4.46 -9.60 15.93
N LEU A 30 -3.72 -10.69 15.75
CA LEU A 30 -3.70 -11.83 16.67
C LEU A 30 -2.74 -11.67 17.86
N GLY A 31 -1.71 -10.83 17.70
CA GLY A 31 -0.56 -10.73 18.58
C GLY A 31 0.53 -11.73 18.21
N THR A 32 1.70 -11.58 18.82
CA THR A 32 2.89 -12.41 18.54
C THR A 32 2.81 -13.80 19.15
N ASN A 33 2.08 -13.93 20.25
CA ASN A 33 1.89 -15.19 20.97
C ASN A 33 0.40 -15.36 21.37
N PRO A 34 -0.48 -15.72 20.43
CA PRO A 34 -1.90 -15.87 20.72
C PRO A 34 -2.19 -17.10 21.60
N ARG A 35 -3.15 -16.95 22.51
CA ARG A 35 -3.48 -18.01 23.50
C ARG A 35 -4.17 -19.22 22.87
N HIS A 36 -5.10 -18.99 21.94
CA HIS A 36 -5.91 -20.06 21.34
C HIS A 36 -5.17 -20.79 20.22
N GLU A 37 -5.34 -22.10 20.15
CA GLU A 37 -4.73 -22.94 19.12
C GLU A 37 -5.13 -22.49 17.71
N ALA A 38 -6.42 -22.20 17.50
CA ALA A 38 -6.91 -21.67 16.23
C ALA A 38 -6.15 -20.42 15.78
N SER A 39 -5.87 -19.50 16.72
CA SER A 39 -5.11 -18.27 16.44
C SER A 39 -3.64 -18.55 16.15
N ARG A 40 -3.02 -19.50 16.86
CA ARG A 40 -1.63 -19.91 16.62
C ARG A 40 -1.47 -20.55 15.24
N GLN A 41 -2.44 -21.39 14.85
CA GLN A 41 -2.44 -22.03 13.54
C GLN A 41 -2.64 -21.02 12.41
N LEU A 42 -3.57 -20.07 12.53
CA LEU A 42 -3.76 -19.01 11.53
C LEU A 42 -2.51 -18.13 11.40
N LEU A 43 -1.84 -17.82 12.51
CA LEU A 43 -0.60 -17.06 12.47
C LEU A 43 0.54 -17.83 11.77
N ARG A 44 0.61 -19.17 11.97
CA ARG A 44 1.56 -20.03 11.23
C ARG A 44 1.24 -20.02 9.74
N LEU A 45 0.00 -20.22 9.35
CA LEU A 45 -0.44 -20.14 7.94
C LEU A 45 -0.07 -18.79 7.31
N ALA A 46 -0.23 -17.68 8.04
CA ALA A 46 0.18 -16.37 7.55
C ALA A 46 1.69 -16.26 7.35
N LYS A 47 2.50 -16.86 8.23
CA LYS A 47 3.98 -16.91 8.07
C LYS A 47 4.41 -17.81 6.92
N ASP A 48 3.70 -18.92 6.70
CA ASP A 48 4.00 -19.87 5.62
C ASP A 48 3.74 -19.32 4.23
N LEU A 49 3.01 -18.18 4.09
CA LEU A 49 2.91 -17.43 2.83
C LEU A 49 4.27 -17.08 2.21
N ALA A 50 5.28 -16.86 3.04
CA ALA A 50 6.65 -16.57 2.57
C ALA A 50 7.29 -17.74 1.81
N ARG A 51 6.75 -18.95 1.95
CA ARG A 51 7.25 -20.17 1.30
C ARG A 51 6.47 -20.55 0.04
N VAL A 52 5.43 -19.79 -0.30
CA VAL A 52 4.62 -20.05 -1.50
C VAL A 52 5.29 -19.39 -2.70
N HIS A 53 5.91 -20.21 -3.55
CA HIS A 53 6.65 -19.73 -4.72
C HIS A 53 6.14 -20.30 -6.05
N ASP A 54 5.31 -21.34 -6.01
CA ASP A 54 4.74 -22.04 -7.17
C ASP A 54 3.30 -22.45 -6.96
N GLY A 55 2.69 -23.01 -8.00
CA GLY A 55 1.29 -23.42 -8.01
C GLY A 55 0.97 -24.56 -7.04
N ASP A 56 1.89 -25.50 -6.84
CA ASP A 56 1.69 -26.65 -5.93
C ASP A 56 1.72 -26.17 -4.47
N ALA A 57 2.69 -25.30 -4.14
CA ALA A 57 2.76 -24.69 -2.81
C ALA A 57 1.54 -23.78 -2.54
N MET A 58 1.02 -23.07 -3.56
CA MET A 58 -0.22 -22.30 -3.45
C MET A 58 -1.42 -23.21 -3.17
N ALA A 59 -1.58 -24.29 -3.94
CA ALA A 59 -2.68 -25.23 -3.76
C ALA A 59 -2.64 -25.90 -2.36
N ALA A 60 -1.45 -26.31 -1.93
CA ALA A 60 -1.25 -26.89 -0.60
C ALA A 60 -1.59 -25.88 0.51
N TRP A 61 -1.15 -24.63 0.37
CA TRP A 61 -1.44 -23.56 1.32
C TRP A 61 -2.96 -23.26 1.39
N LEU A 62 -3.63 -23.15 0.25
CA LEU A 62 -5.09 -22.91 0.19
C LEU A 62 -5.85 -24.09 0.82
N GLY A 63 -5.43 -25.33 0.56
CA GLY A 63 -5.99 -26.53 1.19
C GLY A 63 -5.82 -26.49 2.71
N ALA A 64 -4.62 -26.14 3.20
CA ALA A 64 -4.35 -26.02 4.64
C ALA A 64 -5.20 -24.91 5.29
N TYR A 65 -5.39 -23.79 4.61
CA TYR A 65 -6.25 -22.70 5.10
C TYR A 65 -7.72 -23.15 5.17
N THR A 66 -8.23 -23.82 4.14
CA THR A 66 -9.60 -24.35 4.11
C THR A 66 -9.82 -25.40 5.20
N ALA A 67 -8.87 -26.31 5.39
CA ALA A 67 -8.92 -27.30 6.46
C ALA A 67 -8.92 -26.64 7.85
N TRP A 68 -8.14 -25.58 8.03
CA TRP A 68 -8.14 -24.78 9.25
C TRP A 68 -9.52 -24.12 9.49
N GLU A 69 -10.13 -23.50 8.49
CA GLU A 69 -11.46 -22.90 8.61
C GLU A 69 -12.53 -23.93 9.01
N THR A 70 -12.51 -25.09 8.34
CA THR A 70 -13.46 -26.17 8.63
C THR A 70 -13.29 -26.71 10.07
N ARG A 71 -12.04 -26.94 10.49
CA ARG A 71 -11.72 -27.44 11.82
C ARG A 71 -12.16 -26.51 12.95
N HIS A 72 -12.05 -25.22 12.73
CA HIS A 72 -12.32 -24.21 13.76
C HIS A 72 -13.65 -23.47 13.55
N LYS A 73 -14.54 -24.02 12.71
CA LYS A 73 -15.81 -23.37 12.37
C LYS A 73 -16.62 -23.03 13.62
N ASP A 74 -16.91 -24.02 14.46
CA ASP A 74 -17.74 -23.83 15.65
C ASP A 74 -17.10 -22.85 16.65
N PHE A 75 -15.76 -22.88 16.76
CA PHE A 75 -15.03 -21.95 17.60
C PHE A 75 -15.11 -20.50 17.09
N LEU A 76 -15.09 -20.32 15.79
CA LEU A 76 -15.21 -19.01 15.14
C LEU A 76 -16.63 -18.44 15.21
N GLU A 77 -17.65 -19.30 15.31
CA GLU A 77 -19.07 -18.93 15.36
C GLU A 77 -19.56 -18.65 16.78
N GLN A 78 -18.73 -18.86 17.81
CA GLN A 78 -19.10 -18.57 19.19
C GLN A 78 -19.41 -17.09 19.40
N LYS A 79 -20.56 -16.83 20.05
CA LYS A 79 -21.03 -15.49 20.36
C LYS A 79 -20.96 -15.22 21.86
N SER A 80 -20.79 -13.97 22.21
CA SER A 80 -21.04 -13.44 23.55
C SER A 80 -22.28 -12.55 23.48
N VAL A 81 -23.17 -12.72 24.45
CA VAL A 81 -24.39 -11.92 24.58
C VAL A 81 -24.16 -10.89 25.69
N TRP A 82 -24.38 -9.63 25.38
CA TRP A 82 -24.27 -8.53 26.36
C TRP A 82 -25.59 -8.34 27.13
N ALA A 83 -25.52 -7.59 28.23
CA ALA A 83 -26.70 -7.33 29.07
C ALA A 83 -27.86 -6.61 28.33
N ASP A 84 -27.55 -5.88 27.25
CA ASP A 84 -28.52 -5.21 26.37
C ASP A 84 -29.12 -6.14 25.28
N GLY A 85 -28.74 -7.45 25.29
CA GLY A 85 -29.18 -8.43 24.31
C GLY A 85 -28.39 -8.39 22.99
N SER A 86 -27.43 -7.51 22.83
CA SER A 86 -26.58 -7.49 21.63
C SER A 86 -25.61 -8.67 21.60
N GLU A 87 -25.40 -9.23 20.42
CA GLU A 87 -24.48 -10.34 20.17
C GLU A 87 -23.21 -9.86 19.50
N ASN A 88 -22.06 -10.32 20.00
CA ASN A 88 -20.78 -10.08 19.37
C ASN A 88 -19.99 -11.38 19.23
N ASP A 89 -19.09 -11.44 18.26
CA ASP A 89 -18.18 -12.58 18.16
C ASP A 89 -17.35 -12.71 19.44
N LEU A 90 -17.36 -13.87 20.07
CA LEU A 90 -16.55 -14.13 21.27
C LEU A 90 -15.05 -13.98 20.96
N HIS A 91 -14.64 -14.40 19.76
CA HIS A 91 -13.27 -14.39 19.28
C HIS A 91 -13.03 -13.30 18.21
N GLN A 92 -13.48 -12.06 18.45
CA GLN A 92 -13.48 -10.95 17.49
C GLN A 92 -12.15 -10.79 16.73
N ARG A 93 -11.02 -10.88 17.42
CA ARG A 93 -9.69 -10.74 16.78
C ARG A 93 -9.41 -11.87 15.80
N LEU A 94 -9.78 -13.09 16.14
CA LEU A 94 -9.60 -14.26 15.28
C LEU A 94 -10.52 -14.18 14.05
N VAL A 95 -11.80 -13.83 14.27
CA VAL A 95 -12.77 -13.58 13.19
C VAL A 95 -12.29 -12.50 12.25
N LYS A 96 -11.82 -11.36 12.76
CA LYS A 96 -11.25 -10.27 11.95
C LYS A 96 -10.02 -10.73 11.15
N ALA A 97 -9.16 -11.54 11.72
CA ALA A 97 -7.99 -12.10 11.02
C ALA A 97 -8.41 -13.04 9.90
N ARG A 98 -9.33 -13.98 10.16
CA ARG A 98 -9.95 -14.87 9.16
C ARG A 98 -10.57 -14.06 8.02
N ASP A 99 -11.40 -13.08 8.31
CA ASP A 99 -12.09 -12.28 7.30
C ASP A 99 -11.12 -11.46 6.45
N THR A 100 -10.02 -11.04 7.06
CA THR A 100 -8.93 -10.40 6.32
C THR A 100 -8.33 -11.37 5.31
N MET A 101 -8.03 -12.60 5.68
CA MET A 101 -7.50 -13.63 4.78
C MET A 101 -8.52 -14.01 3.70
N ARG A 102 -9.76 -14.33 4.09
CA ARG A 102 -10.86 -14.63 3.15
C ARG A 102 -11.01 -13.54 2.09
N ARG A 103 -10.99 -12.29 2.51
CA ARG A 103 -11.08 -11.16 1.58
C ARG A 103 -9.93 -11.14 0.59
N ARG A 104 -8.68 -11.39 1.00
CA ARG A 104 -7.52 -11.41 0.11
C ARG A 104 -7.58 -12.57 -0.87
N ILE A 105 -8.01 -13.75 -0.44
CA ILE A 105 -8.21 -14.92 -1.29
C ILE A 105 -9.30 -14.61 -2.33
N ARG A 106 -10.47 -14.15 -1.90
CA ARG A 106 -11.60 -13.81 -2.79
C ARG A 106 -11.26 -12.71 -3.79
N GLU A 107 -10.50 -11.70 -3.37
CA GLU A 107 -10.02 -10.63 -4.24
C GLU A 107 -8.93 -11.07 -5.23
N ARG A 108 -8.43 -12.31 -5.12
CA ARG A 108 -7.33 -12.87 -5.94
C ARG A 108 -6.09 -11.96 -5.95
N THR A 109 -5.74 -11.38 -4.80
CA THR A 109 -4.64 -10.41 -4.71
C THR A 109 -3.40 -10.96 -4.02
N MET A 110 -3.41 -12.22 -3.58
CA MET A 110 -2.30 -12.85 -2.87
C MET A 110 -1.28 -13.49 -3.81
N PHE A 111 -1.77 -14.13 -4.86
CA PHE A 111 -0.96 -14.97 -5.75
C PHE A 111 -0.97 -14.49 -7.20
N THR A 112 -1.20 -13.19 -7.42
CA THR A 112 -1.20 -12.56 -8.74
C THR A 112 0.16 -12.72 -9.43
N PHE A 113 1.25 -12.81 -8.67
CA PHE A 113 2.61 -12.98 -9.19
C PHE A 113 2.81 -14.31 -9.96
N MET A 114 1.91 -15.28 -9.79
CA MET A 114 1.93 -16.56 -10.49
C MET A 114 0.99 -16.60 -11.71
N ASP A 115 0.33 -15.48 -12.02
CA ASP A 115 -0.60 -15.42 -13.13
C ASP A 115 0.17 -15.47 -14.48
N PRO A 116 0.00 -16.54 -15.28
CA PRO A 116 0.71 -16.68 -16.54
C PRO A 116 0.34 -15.61 -17.58
N GLU A 117 -0.84 -15.00 -17.45
CA GLU A 117 -1.29 -13.93 -18.35
C GLU A 117 -0.51 -12.61 -18.14
N LEU A 118 0.26 -12.46 -17.07
CA LEU A 118 1.06 -11.25 -16.87
C LEU A 118 2.18 -11.10 -17.90
N GLY A 119 2.63 -12.20 -18.53
CA GLY A 119 3.59 -12.19 -19.64
C GLY A 119 4.87 -11.39 -19.38
N THR A 120 5.25 -11.21 -18.12
CA THR A 120 6.42 -10.40 -17.75
C THR A 120 7.71 -11.20 -17.98
N ALA A 121 8.71 -10.58 -18.62
CA ALA A 121 10.04 -11.17 -18.80
C ALA A 121 10.76 -11.40 -17.45
N THR A 122 10.34 -10.73 -16.40
CA THR A 122 10.91 -10.83 -15.04
C THR A 122 9.82 -11.28 -14.07
N PRO A 123 10.11 -12.23 -13.16
CA PRO A 123 9.16 -12.66 -12.14
C PRO A 123 8.64 -11.48 -11.29
N VAL A 124 7.33 -11.42 -11.11
CA VAL A 124 6.72 -10.41 -10.24
C VAL A 124 7.07 -10.72 -8.77
N PRO A 125 7.64 -9.77 -8.02
CA PRO A 125 7.99 -10.01 -6.63
C PRO A 125 6.77 -10.30 -5.75
N THR A 126 6.91 -11.22 -4.82
CA THR A 126 5.87 -11.54 -3.80
C THR A 126 5.78 -10.48 -2.71
N THR A 127 6.84 -9.66 -2.57
CA THR A 127 6.93 -8.58 -1.58
C THR A 127 7.31 -7.27 -2.25
N ASN A 128 7.03 -6.16 -1.59
CA ASN A 128 7.43 -4.82 -2.01
C ASN A 128 8.69 -4.30 -1.29
N ASN A 129 9.47 -5.19 -0.67
CA ASN A 129 10.65 -4.83 0.12
C ASN A 129 11.67 -4.02 -0.70
N ALA A 130 11.86 -4.37 -1.98
CA ALA A 130 12.78 -3.65 -2.86
C ALA A 130 12.37 -2.18 -3.01
N ILE A 131 11.10 -1.91 -3.37
CA ILE A 131 10.61 -0.53 -3.51
C ILE A 131 10.56 0.22 -2.18
N GLU A 132 10.28 -0.49 -1.07
CA GLU A 132 10.31 0.13 0.27
C GLU A 132 11.72 0.54 0.67
N SER A 133 12.73 -0.29 0.37
CA SER A 133 14.14 0.05 0.56
C SER A 133 14.51 1.30 -0.24
N GLN A 134 14.13 1.36 -1.51
CA GLN A 134 14.39 2.55 -2.35
C GLN A 134 13.67 3.79 -1.82
N ASN A 135 12.41 3.66 -1.42
CA ASN A 135 11.68 4.76 -0.79
C ASN A 135 12.33 5.24 0.53
N ALA A 136 12.91 4.32 1.31
CA ALA A 136 13.64 4.69 2.53
C ALA A 136 14.91 5.50 2.21
N ARG A 137 15.65 5.12 1.15
CA ARG A 137 16.82 5.86 0.67
C ARG A 137 16.44 7.24 0.13
N ILE A 138 15.37 7.35 -0.68
CA ILE A 138 14.85 8.64 -1.17
C ILE A 138 14.48 9.54 0.01
N ARG A 139 13.75 9.01 1.01
CA ARG A 139 13.39 9.78 2.21
C ARG A 139 14.63 10.23 3.00
N ALA A 140 15.65 9.40 3.10
CA ALA A 140 16.91 9.77 3.74
C ALA A 140 17.61 10.90 2.98
N MET A 141 17.71 10.80 1.66
CA MET A 141 18.26 11.86 0.81
C MET A 141 17.50 13.17 1.00
N LEU A 142 16.16 13.15 0.93
CA LEU A 142 15.34 14.35 1.12
C LEU A 142 15.45 14.95 2.53
N ARG A 143 15.64 14.11 3.57
CA ARG A 143 15.89 14.61 4.94
C ARG A 143 17.22 15.33 5.07
N ASN A 144 18.24 14.85 4.38
CA ASN A 144 19.56 15.48 4.37
C ASN A 144 19.56 16.82 3.62
N HIS A 145 18.56 17.03 2.75
CA HIS A 145 18.41 18.24 1.93
C HIS A 145 17.11 19.02 2.27
N ARG A 146 16.87 19.28 3.54
CA ARG A 146 15.62 19.90 4.03
C ARG A 146 15.37 21.31 3.46
N GLY A 147 16.42 22.05 3.12
CA GLY A 147 16.32 23.42 2.58
C GLY A 147 15.92 23.51 1.12
N LEU A 148 15.75 22.38 0.40
CA LEU A 148 15.32 22.41 -0.99
C LEU A 148 13.85 22.80 -1.10
N CYS A 149 13.55 23.76 -2.01
CA CYS A 149 12.16 24.03 -2.41
C CYS A 149 11.53 22.80 -3.10
N LEU A 150 10.21 22.79 -3.21
CA LEU A 150 9.46 21.62 -3.73
C LEU A 150 9.94 21.17 -5.10
N LEU A 151 10.10 22.12 -6.03
CA LEU A 151 10.58 21.83 -7.39
C LEU A 151 11.93 21.11 -7.38
N ARG A 152 12.88 21.60 -6.61
CA ARG A 152 14.21 20.98 -6.47
C ARG A 152 14.13 19.61 -5.80
N ARG A 153 13.19 19.41 -4.86
CA ARG A 153 12.94 18.10 -4.27
C ARG A 153 12.41 17.10 -5.29
N ILE A 154 11.46 17.50 -6.13
CA ILE A 154 10.94 16.66 -7.21
C ILE A 154 12.07 16.29 -8.16
N LYS A 155 12.87 17.27 -8.62
CA LYS A 155 14.02 17.01 -9.48
C LYS A 155 15.06 16.08 -8.82
N ALA A 156 15.34 16.26 -7.54
CA ALA A 156 16.26 15.40 -6.81
C ALA A 156 15.77 13.95 -6.80
N VAL A 157 14.46 13.73 -6.62
CA VAL A 157 13.86 12.38 -6.70
C VAL A 157 13.97 11.84 -8.12
N CYS A 158 13.66 12.63 -9.15
CA CYS A 158 13.79 12.21 -10.54
C CYS A 158 15.23 11.81 -10.88
N TRP A 159 16.21 12.61 -10.50
CA TRP A 159 17.63 12.31 -10.71
C TRP A 159 18.09 11.09 -9.92
N TRP A 160 17.60 10.94 -8.69
CA TRP A 160 17.89 9.77 -7.89
C TRP A 160 17.35 8.49 -8.55
N CYS A 161 16.10 8.50 -9.03
CA CYS A 161 15.51 7.37 -9.75
C CYS A 161 16.28 7.06 -11.05
N HIS A 162 16.66 8.09 -11.79
CA HIS A 162 17.46 7.96 -13.01
C HIS A 162 18.80 7.25 -12.75
N GLN A 163 19.53 7.64 -11.70
CA GLN A 163 20.81 7.02 -11.33
C GLN A 163 20.69 5.57 -10.86
N HIS A 164 19.48 5.15 -10.44
CA HIS A 164 19.20 3.79 -9.94
C HIS A 164 18.37 2.95 -10.94
N THR A 165 18.24 3.42 -12.16
CA THR A 165 17.61 2.69 -13.28
C THR A 165 18.65 1.84 -14.02
N ALA A 166 18.26 0.65 -14.51
CA ALA A 166 19.15 -0.27 -15.21
C ALA A 166 19.66 0.30 -16.54
N HIS A 167 18.83 1.10 -17.23
CA HIS A 167 19.14 1.71 -18.52
C HIS A 167 18.79 3.19 -18.46
N PRO A 168 19.67 4.03 -17.86
CA PRO A 168 19.40 5.44 -17.72
C PRO A 168 19.53 6.16 -19.07
N GLU A 169 18.59 7.04 -19.36
CA GLU A 169 18.65 7.94 -20.51
C GLU A 169 19.85 8.93 -20.39
N ASN A 170 20.22 9.54 -21.50
CA ASN A 170 21.30 10.53 -21.48
C ASN A 170 20.95 11.71 -20.55
N PRO A 171 21.74 11.99 -19.50
CA PRO A 171 21.44 13.04 -18.54
C PRO A 171 21.35 14.45 -19.16
N ALA A 172 22.22 14.74 -20.13
CA ALA A 172 22.21 16.04 -20.81
C ALA A 172 20.95 16.23 -21.64
N TRP A 173 20.49 15.16 -22.31
CA TRP A 173 19.22 15.19 -23.04
C TRP A 173 18.03 15.40 -22.11
N LEU A 174 17.94 14.67 -20.99
CA LEU A 174 16.88 14.84 -20.00
C LEU A 174 16.84 16.26 -19.41
N ALA A 175 18.00 16.81 -19.07
CA ALA A 175 18.09 18.16 -18.51
C ALA A 175 17.56 19.24 -19.47
N THR A 176 17.72 19.03 -20.78
CA THR A 176 17.33 20.03 -21.79
C THR A 176 15.94 19.79 -22.39
N HIS A 177 15.42 18.54 -22.38
CA HIS A 177 14.20 18.19 -23.10
C HIS A 177 13.04 17.75 -22.20
N ALA A 178 13.30 17.11 -21.05
CA ALA A 178 12.26 16.43 -20.29
C ALA A 178 11.99 17.02 -18.89
N TRP A 179 13.01 17.50 -18.17
CA TRP A 179 12.86 17.88 -16.77
C TRP A 179 13.06 19.37 -16.52
N ARG A 180 12.53 20.18 -17.43
CA ARG A 180 12.57 21.63 -17.25
C ARG A 180 11.60 22.08 -16.16
N ASP A 181 11.92 23.17 -15.48
CA ASP A 181 11.17 23.67 -14.33
C ASP A 181 9.70 23.92 -14.70
N GLU A 182 9.45 24.57 -15.82
CA GLU A 182 8.09 24.90 -16.27
C GLU A 182 7.23 23.65 -16.54
N GLN A 183 7.84 22.59 -17.07
CA GLN A 183 7.14 21.33 -17.33
C GLN A 183 6.73 20.66 -16.03
N ILE A 184 7.63 20.59 -15.05
CA ILE A 184 7.38 19.96 -13.75
C ILE A 184 6.33 20.78 -12.98
N GLU A 185 6.43 22.10 -12.98
CA GLU A 185 5.46 22.97 -12.34
C GLU A 185 4.08 22.85 -12.98
N HIS A 186 4.01 22.79 -14.31
CA HIS A 186 2.76 22.60 -15.03
C HIS A 186 2.09 21.26 -14.66
N LEU A 187 2.82 20.14 -14.70
CA LEU A 187 2.31 18.83 -14.31
C LEU A 187 1.85 18.82 -12.87
N TYR A 188 2.61 19.45 -11.98
CA TYR A 188 2.26 19.54 -10.57
C TYR A 188 0.97 20.34 -10.37
N ARG A 189 0.83 21.50 -11.04
CA ARG A 189 -0.39 22.33 -10.99
C ARG A 189 -1.61 21.56 -11.47
N GLN A 190 -1.51 20.88 -12.62
CA GLN A 190 -2.59 20.04 -13.13
C GLN A 190 -3.00 18.93 -12.14
N ALA A 191 -2.02 18.27 -11.51
CA ALA A 191 -2.30 17.23 -10.52
C ALA A 191 -2.98 17.79 -9.27
N TRP A 192 -2.60 19.00 -8.88
CA TRP A 192 -3.20 19.74 -7.77
C TRP A 192 -4.66 20.11 -8.06
N GLU A 193 -4.93 20.75 -9.18
CA GLU A 193 -6.28 21.16 -9.60
C GLU A 193 -7.23 19.97 -9.65
N ARG A 194 -6.84 18.84 -10.26
CA ARG A 194 -7.64 17.62 -10.27
C ARG A 194 -7.90 17.05 -8.87
N SER A 195 -6.93 17.15 -7.98
CA SER A 195 -7.07 16.71 -6.59
C SER A 195 -8.04 17.59 -5.81
N ASP A 196 -8.04 18.86 -6.11
CA ASP A 196 -8.85 19.89 -5.48
C ASP A 196 -10.33 19.76 -5.86
N GLU A 197 -10.63 19.69 -7.14
CA GLU A 197 -11.97 19.46 -7.67
C GLU A 197 -12.57 18.15 -7.09
N GLY A 198 -11.80 17.07 -7.05
CA GLY A 198 -12.24 15.80 -6.51
C GLY A 198 -12.57 15.85 -5.01
N ARG A 199 -11.84 16.65 -4.23
CA ARG A 199 -12.10 16.82 -2.79
C ARG A 199 -13.29 17.71 -2.52
N GLN A 200 -13.44 18.79 -3.24
CA GLN A 200 -14.58 19.68 -3.11
C GLN A 200 -15.89 18.96 -3.43
N GLN A 201 -15.88 18.11 -4.46
CA GLN A 201 -17.07 17.32 -4.84
C GLN A 201 -17.45 16.26 -3.79
N VAL A 202 -16.46 15.62 -3.16
CA VAL A 202 -16.74 14.48 -2.23
C VAL A 202 -17.03 14.94 -0.81
N PHE A 203 -16.39 16.02 -0.34
CA PHE A 203 -16.45 16.39 1.07
C PHE A 203 -17.07 17.77 1.34
N GLY A 204 -17.37 18.56 0.32
CA GLY A 204 -17.90 19.91 0.48
C GLY A 204 -16.96 20.86 1.24
N VAL A 205 -15.72 20.46 1.46
CA VAL A 205 -14.70 21.23 2.20
C VAL A 205 -13.69 21.76 1.20
N PRO A 206 -13.30 23.04 1.26
CA PRO A 206 -12.24 23.57 0.43
C PRO A 206 -10.98 22.70 0.55
N ALA A 207 -10.33 22.40 -0.55
CA ALA A 207 -9.14 21.55 -0.59
C ALA A 207 -8.01 22.06 0.31
N ARG A 208 -7.94 23.36 0.49
CA ARG A 208 -7.05 24.04 1.43
C ARG A 208 -7.08 23.42 2.84
N TYR A 209 -8.26 23.09 3.34
CA TYR A 209 -8.40 22.45 4.64
C TYR A 209 -8.18 20.92 4.59
N GLY A 210 -8.40 20.32 3.45
CA GLY A 210 -8.25 18.87 3.28
C GLY A 210 -6.79 18.41 3.14
N THR A 211 -5.86 19.30 2.79
CA THR A 211 -4.43 18.98 2.64
C THR A 211 -3.58 19.43 3.82
N GLY A 212 -4.06 20.38 4.61
CA GLY A 212 -3.27 21.03 5.67
C GLY A 212 -2.04 21.79 5.16
N ILE A 213 -1.86 21.91 3.84
CA ILE A 213 -0.72 22.60 3.22
C ILE A 213 -1.23 23.40 2.03
N ASP A 214 -1.07 24.72 2.10
CA ASP A 214 -1.17 25.59 0.93
C ASP A 214 0.18 25.59 0.19
N TRP A 215 0.20 24.92 -0.94
CA TRP A 215 1.42 24.79 -1.72
C TRP A 215 1.91 26.12 -2.31
N ASN A 216 1.03 27.10 -2.50
CA ASN A 216 1.43 28.44 -2.91
C ASN A 216 2.15 29.18 -1.77
N GLU A 217 1.68 29.04 -0.53
CA GLU A 217 2.37 29.57 0.65
C GLU A 217 3.72 28.86 0.86
N PHE A 218 3.80 27.55 0.56
CA PHE A 218 5.04 26.81 0.64
C PHE A 218 6.09 27.25 -0.39
N HIS A 219 5.65 27.67 -1.58
CA HIS A 219 6.52 28.23 -2.63
C HIS A 219 7.01 29.64 -2.31
N THR A 220 6.27 30.42 -1.55
CA THR A 220 6.66 31.79 -1.19
C THR A 220 7.61 31.85 0.01
N ASN A 221 8.01 30.72 0.59
CA ASN A 221 8.86 30.64 1.79
C ASN A 221 8.29 31.36 3.03
N ILE A 222 7.00 31.60 3.09
CA ILE A 222 6.38 32.26 4.21
C ILE A 222 5.19 31.41 4.74
N PRO A 223 5.46 30.21 5.28
CA PRO A 223 4.39 29.40 5.87
C PRO A 223 3.90 29.97 7.22
N TRP A 224 4.53 31.01 7.74
CA TRP A 224 4.36 31.51 9.10
C TRP A 224 4.29 33.03 9.17
N LYS A 225 3.65 33.68 8.21
CA LYS A 225 3.24 35.04 8.49
C LYS A 225 2.14 34.96 9.53
N ASP A 226 2.48 35.34 10.75
CA ASP A 226 1.50 35.72 11.76
C ASP A 226 0.57 36.72 11.09
N THR A 227 -0.68 36.33 10.96
CA THR A 227 -1.75 37.25 10.61
C THR A 227 -2.04 38.00 11.90
N ASP A 228 -1.49 39.23 12.03
CA ASP A 228 -2.01 40.22 12.95
C ASP A 228 -3.51 40.45 12.74
#